data_7b59ba69443863d32eafa774bec3de5f
#
_entry.id   7b59ba69443863d32eafa774bec3de5f
#
_cell.length_a   1.000
_cell.length_b   1.000
_cell.length_c   1.000
_cell.angle_alpha   90.00
_cell.angle_beta   90.00
_cell.angle_gamma   90.00
#
_symmetry.space_group_name_H-M   'P 1'
#
loop_
_entity.id
_entity.type
_entity.pdbx_description
1 polymer ?
#
loop_
_entity_poly.entity_id
_entity_poly.type
_entity_poly.pdbx_seq_one_letter_code
_entity_poly.pdbx_strand_id
1 'polypeptide(L)'
;MTATSRTTPAICFGRRIKLRESRRLASLWAVLVALLCGVPPTRAQTPAAPVPGVDAALIEDIVIGSRILAEFGVVDGFGHVSARHPTNPSHFLMSRSLAPALVSADDIMEFDLDGNAVDARGRSVFLERFIHGEIYKARPDVMAVVHTHSPGVIPFSVSQTTLRPMYHNAAFLAAGAPVWDIRKDFGETDMLVRDPARGKSLAAKLGDKSVILMRGHGDVTVGPAVKVAVFRAYYTDVNARLQSQAIALGGEVNYLTPEEGAKADAVNLAVLDRIWNLWKLRVAATLGK
;
A
#
# COMPACT_ATOMS: atom_id res chain seq x y z
N MET A 1 -16.77 -1.69 -65.61
CA MET A 1 -15.94 -0.76 -66.37
C MET A 1 -14.96 -0.16 -65.38
N THR A 2 -13.69 -0.32 -65.36
CA THR A 2 -12.64 -1.00 -66.14
C THR A 2 -11.49 -1.27 -65.16
N ALA A 3 -10.99 -2.50 -65.16
CA ALA A 3 -9.77 -2.88 -64.46
C ALA A 3 -8.54 -2.30 -65.16
N THR A 4 -7.51 -1.95 -64.43
CA THR A 4 -6.14 -1.93 -64.97
C THR A 4 -5.14 -2.44 -63.93
N SER A 5 -4.66 -3.64 -64.25
CA SER A 5 -3.46 -4.26 -63.70
C SER A 5 -2.20 -3.50 -64.12
N ARG A 6 -1.18 -3.42 -63.28
CA ARG A 6 0.20 -3.30 -63.75
C ARG A 6 1.15 -4.15 -62.93
N THR A 7 1.85 -4.95 -63.65
CA THR A 7 2.83 -5.99 -63.37
C THR A 7 4.18 -5.45 -62.89
N THR A 8 4.84 -6.29 -62.11
CA THR A 8 6.26 -6.28 -61.66
C THR A 8 7.27 -6.18 -62.81
N PRO A 9 8.56 -5.79 -62.53
CA PRO A 9 9.59 -6.78 -62.82
C PRO A 9 10.62 -6.98 -61.69
N ALA A 10 11.07 -8.22 -61.59
CA ALA A 10 12.20 -8.71 -60.82
C ALA A 10 13.53 -8.33 -61.50
N ILE A 11 14.52 -7.95 -60.70
CA ILE A 11 15.91 -7.88 -61.13
C ILE A 11 16.76 -8.72 -60.17
N CYS A 12 17.25 -9.84 -60.69
CA CYS A 12 18.35 -10.65 -60.15
C CYS A 12 19.69 -9.95 -60.44
N PHE A 13 20.51 -9.76 -59.41
CA PHE A 13 21.95 -9.62 -59.62
C PHE A 13 22.72 -10.37 -58.53
N GLY A 14 23.25 -11.53 -58.89
CA GLY A 14 24.22 -12.28 -58.10
C GLY A 14 25.61 -11.63 -58.18
N ARG A 15 26.24 -11.43 -57.05
CA ARG A 15 27.70 -11.23 -56.96
C ARG A 15 28.26 -12.17 -55.92
N ARG A 16 29.02 -13.15 -56.42
CA ARG A 16 29.95 -13.96 -55.58
C ARG A 16 31.10 -13.08 -55.11
N ILE A 17 31.28 -12.98 -53.81
CA ILE A 17 32.52 -12.42 -53.23
C ILE A 17 33.34 -13.56 -52.66
N LYS A 18 34.55 -13.70 -53.12
CA LYS A 18 35.56 -14.69 -52.72
C LYS A 18 36.02 -14.41 -51.27
N LEU A 19 35.96 -15.44 -50.44
CA LEU A 19 36.67 -15.46 -49.16
C LEU A 19 38.18 -15.39 -49.39
N ARG A 20 38.80 -14.37 -48.80
CA ARG A 20 40.25 -14.30 -48.58
C ARG A 20 40.48 -14.43 -47.09
N GLU A 21 41.10 -15.50 -46.70
CA GLU A 21 41.61 -15.75 -45.37
C GLU A 21 42.58 -14.65 -44.90
N SER A 22 42.34 -14.08 -43.75
CA SER A 22 43.39 -13.45 -42.98
C SER A 22 43.32 -13.89 -41.52
N ARG A 23 44.10 -14.88 -41.21
CA ARG A 23 44.47 -15.29 -39.81
C ARG A 23 45.26 -14.15 -39.18
N ARG A 24 44.61 -13.24 -38.47
CA ARG A 24 45.24 -12.31 -37.49
C ARG A 24 44.16 -11.46 -36.79
N LEU A 25 43.25 -12.08 -36.04
CA LEU A 25 42.33 -11.36 -35.12
C LEU A 25 41.88 -12.23 -33.92
N ALA A 26 42.66 -13.27 -33.56
CA ALA A 26 42.33 -14.17 -32.45
C ALA A 26 42.87 -13.71 -31.08
N SER A 27 43.54 -12.55 -30.99
CA SER A 27 44.21 -12.16 -29.74
C SER A 27 43.59 -10.93 -29.04
N LEU A 28 42.52 -10.36 -29.53
CA LEU A 28 41.89 -9.18 -28.91
C LEU A 28 40.55 -9.46 -28.24
N TRP A 29 40.01 -10.68 -28.34
CA TRP A 29 38.72 -11.07 -27.70
C TRP A 29 38.91 -11.66 -26.29
N ALA A 30 40.10 -12.02 -25.86
CA ALA A 30 40.33 -12.60 -24.53
C ALA A 30 40.47 -11.55 -23.42
N VAL A 31 40.61 -10.26 -23.71
CA VAL A 31 40.76 -9.19 -22.70
C VAL A 31 39.44 -8.47 -22.42
N LEU A 32 38.43 -8.57 -23.30
CA LEU A 32 37.15 -7.86 -23.11
C LEU A 32 36.13 -8.66 -22.29
N VAL A 33 36.33 -9.96 -22.07
CA VAL A 33 35.38 -10.81 -21.29
C VAL A 33 35.69 -10.78 -19.78
N ALA A 34 36.88 -10.31 -19.36
CA ALA A 34 37.26 -10.25 -17.94
C ALA A 34 36.77 -8.99 -17.20
N LEU A 35 36.16 -8.02 -17.88
CA LEU A 35 35.66 -6.75 -17.27
C LEU A 35 34.16 -6.69 -17.04
N LEU A 36 33.39 -7.75 -17.36
CA LEU A 36 31.91 -7.78 -17.22
C LEU A 36 31.39 -8.68 -16.09
N CYS A 37 32.25 -9.27 -15.27
CA CYS A 37 31.82 -10.13 -14.14
C CYS A 37 32.09 -9.51 -12.77
N GLY A 38 32.05 -8.20 -12.67
CA GLY A 38 32.13 -7.48 -11.39
C GLY A 38 30.78 -7.06 -10.84
N VAL A 39 29.70 -7.89 -10.95
CA VAL A 39 28.51 -7.72 -10.12
C VAL A 39 28.92 -8.13 -8.71
N PRO A 40 28.98 -7.19 -7.73
CA PRO A 40 29.27 -7.58 -6.36
C PRO A 40 28.20 -8.58 -5.95
N PRO A 41 28.54 -9.67 -5.24
CA PRO A 41 27.55 -10.61 -4.76
C PRO A 41 26.53 -9.81 -3.93
N THR A 42 25.27 -9.85 -4.33
CA THR A 42 24.16 -9.39 -3.50
C THR A 42 24.30 -10.13 -2.18
N ARG A 43 24.75 -9.41 -1.16
CA ARG A 43 24.90 -9.95 0.19
C ARG A 43 23.52 -10.48 0.58
N ALA A 44 23.37 -11.80 0.62
CA ALA A 44 22.16 -12.43 1.12
C ALA A 44 21.89 -11.82 2.50
N GLN A 45 20.79 -11.11 2.66
CA GLN A 45 20.40 -10.55 3.95
C GLN A 45 20.15 -11.75 4.86
N THR A 46 20.89 -11.81 5.96
CA THR A 46 20.61 -12.80 7.02
C THR A 46 19.15 -12.64 7.44
N PRO A 47 18.35 -13.73 7.51
CA PRO A 47 16.97 -13.65 7.98
C PRO A 47 16.91 -12.84 9.28
N ALA A 48 15.96 -11.93 9.39
CA ALA A 48 15.79 -11.14 10.61
C ALA A 48 15.41 -12.08 11.74
N ALA A 49 16.03 -11.92 12.93
CA ALA A 49 15.59 -12.64 14.11
C ALA A 49 14.13 -12.24 14.42
N PRO A 50 13.28 -13.18 14.88
CA PRO A 50 11.92 -12.89 15.31
C PRO A 50 11.90 -11.72 16.31
N VAL A 51 10.90 -10.82 16.20
CA VAL A 51 10.73 -9.74 17.18
C VAL A 51 10.36 -10.38 18.52
N PRO A 52 11.13 -10.18 19.60
CA PRO A 52 10.88 -10.82 20.87
C PRO A 52 9.49 -10.49 21.41
N GLY A 53 8.78 -11.50 21.94
CA GLY A 53 7.46 -11.32 22.57
C GLY A 53 6.31 -11.10 21.57
N VAL A 54 6.55 -11.26 20.26
CA VAL A 54 5.53 -11.15 19.22
C VAL A 54 5.18 -12.53 18.69
N ASP A 55 3.87 -12.82 18.63
CA ASP A 55 3.35 -14.03 18.02
C ASP A 55 3.56 -13.97 16.48
N ALA A 56 4.00 -15.09 15.91
CA ALA A 56 4.15 -15.26 14.45
C ALA A 56 2.84 -14.96 13.70
N ALA A 57 1.68 -15.20 14.31
CA ALA A 57 0.39 -14.90 13.73
C ALA A 57 0.18 -13.38 13.51
N LEU A 58 0.64 -12.52 14.42
CA LEU A 58 0.56 -11.07 14.24
C LEU A 58 1.49 -10.58 13.12
N ILE A 59 2.69 -11.15 13.03
CA ILE A 59 3.63 -10.88 11.92
C ILE A 59 2.98 -11.29 10.60
N GLU A 60 2.39 -12.49 10.54
CA GLU A 60 1.69 -12.98 9.36
C GLU A 60 0.53 -12.04 8.97
N ASP A 61 -0.27 -11.57 9.93
CA ASP A 61 -1.37 -10.66 9.65
C ASP A 61 -0.90 -9.33 9.02
N ILE A 62 0.23 -8.76 9.48
CA ILE A 62 0.81 -7.54 8.87
C ILE A 62 1.26 -7.80 7.44
N VAL A 63 1.96 -8.92 7.20
CA VAL A 63 2.42 -9.33 5.86
C VAL A 63 1.24 -9.55 4.92
N ILE A 64 0.29 -10.36 5.35
CA ILE A 64 -0.91 -10.70 4.57
C ILE A 64 -1.75 -9.45 4.31
N GLY A 65 -1.94 -8.60 5.32
CA GLY A 65 -2.67 -7.33 5.17
C GLY A 65 -2.04 -6.41 4.13
N SER A 66 -0.72 -6.28 4.13
CA SER A 66 0.03 -5.49 3.13
C SER A 66 -0.21 -6.04 1.71
N ARG A 67 -0.14 -7.35 1.54
CA ARG A 67 -0.32 -8.01 0.24
C ARG A 67 -1.77 -8.01 -0.23
N ILE A 68 -2.75 -8.15 0.67
CA ILE A 68 -4.17 -8.01 0.34
C ILE A 68 -4.44 -6.64 -0.27
N LEU A 69 -3.97 -5.56 0.37
CA LEU A 69 -4.19 -4.20 -0.12
C LEU A 69 -3.52 -3.96 -1.47
N ALA A 70 -2.35 -4.54 -1.71
CA ALA A 70 -1.66 -4.49 -2.99
C ALA A 70 -2.40 -5.30 -4.08
N GLU A 71 -2.86 -6.51 -3.78
CA GLU A 71 -3.61 -7.38 -4.70
C GLU A 71 -4.90 -6.69 -5.20
N PHE A 72 -5.56 -5.93 -4.33
CA PHE A 72 -6.78 -5.21 -4.68
C PHE A 72 -6.56 -3.78 -5.19
N GLY A 73 -5.31 -3.33 -5.34
CA GLY A 73 -4.98 -2.01 -5.88
C GLY A 73 -5.38 -0.85 -4.96
N VAL A 74 -5.50 -1.12 -3.65
CA VAL A 74 -5.69 -0.08 -2.62
C VAL A 74 -4.36 0.61 -2.30
N VAL A 75 -3.28 -0.13 -2.39
CA VAL A 75 -1.89 0.34 -2.36
C VAL A 75 -1.13 -0.19 -3.58
N ASP A 76 -0.03 0.47 -3.92
CA ASP A 76 0.88 0.05 -5.01
C ASP A 76 2.32 -0.11 -4.48
N GLY A 77 3.26 0.73 -4.94
CA GLY A 77 4.61 0.82 -4.36
C GLY A 77 4.65 1.57 -3.03
N PHE A 78 3.56 2.21 -2.66
CA PHE A 78 3.40 3.07 -1.49
C PHE A 78 2.24 2.59 -0.62
N GLY A 79 2.26 3.04 0.65
CA GLY A 79 1.33 2.58 1.67
C GLY A 79 1.95 1.54 2.60
N HIS A 80 1.41 1.42 3.80
CA HIS A 80 1.97 0.52 4.81
C HIS A 80 0.95 0.16 5.89
N VAL A 81 1.16 -1.03 6.47
CA VAL A 81 0.35 -1.62 7.54
C VAL A 81 1.22 -1.73 8.79
N SER A 82 0.66 -1.38 9.94
CA SER A 82 1.30 -1.59 11.24
C SER A 82 0.36 -2.22 12.26
N ALA A 83 0.95 -2.80 13.29
CA ALA A 83 0.24 -3.26 14.48
C ALA A 83 0.95 -2.76 15.74
N ARG A 84 0.18 -2.38 16.79
CA ARG A 84 0.73 -2.12 18.11
C ARG A 84 1.38 -3.40 18.65
N HIS A 85 2.51 -3.26 19.31
CA HIS A 85 3.18 -4.40 19.93
C HIS A 85 2.32 -5.00 21.06
N PRO A 86 2.07 -6.33 21.06
CA PRO A 86 1.06 -6.93 21.92
C PRO A 86 1.38 -6.88 23.42
N THR A 87 2.67 -6.88 23.77
CA THR A 87 3.15 -6.87 25.16
C THR A 87 3.87 -5.58 25.57
N ASN A 88 4.17 -4.70 24.60
CA ASN A 88 4.77 -3.39 24.84
C ASN A 88 3.96 -2.28 24.15
N PRO A 89 2.96 -1.69 24.82
CA PRO A 89 2.07 -0.71 24.20
C PRO A 89 2.76 0.59 23.75
N SER A 90 4.01 0.81 24.17
CA SER A 90 4.84 1.94 23.73
C SER A 90 5.59 1.68 22.41
N HIS A 91 5.36 0.51 21.80
CA HIS A 91 5.99 0.11 20.55
C HIS A 91 4.94 -0.34 19.52
N PHE A 92 5.36 -0.38 18.26
CA PHE A 92 4.57 -0.91 17.15
C PHE A 92 5.45 -1.65 16.14
N LEU A 93 4.82 -2.47 15.33
CA LEU A 93 5.42 -3.30 14.29
C LEU A 93 5.02 -2.79 12.92
N MET A 94 5.98 -2.67 12.00
CA MET A 94 5.74 -2.27 10.62
C MET A 94 6.88 -2.81 9.75
N SER A 95 6.66 -3.03 8.46
CA SER A 95 7.75 -3.46 7.57
C SER A 95 8.81 -2.35 7.40
N ARG A 96 10.03 -2.74 7.03
CA ARG A 96 10.98 -1.79 6.45
C ARG A 96 10.36 -1.10 5.23
N SER A 97 10.96 0.01 4.78
CA SER A 97 10.50 0.71 3.57
C SER A 97 10.63 -0.20 2.34
N LEU A 98 9.48 -0.77 1.94
CA LEU A 98 9.36 -1.73 0.85
C LEU A 98 7.94 -1.66 0.27
N ALA A 99 7.78 -1.94 -1.03
CA ALA A 99 6.46 -2.03 -1.64
C ALA A 99 5.61 -3.11 -0.93
N PRO A 100 4.34 -2.83 -0.59
CA PRO A 100 3.48 -3.73 0.21
C PRO A 100 3.36 -5.15 -0.35
N ALA A 101 3.34 -5.31 -1.68
CA ALA A 101 3.29 -6.63 -2.33
C ALA A 101 4.51 -7.51 -2.06
N LEU A 102 5.65 -6.92 -1.72
CA LEU A 102 6.93 -7.60 -1.53
C LEU A 102 7.24 -7.91 -0.06
N VAL A 103 6.42 -7.42 0.86
CA VAL A 103 6.66 -7.58 2.31
C VAL A 103 6.65 -9.05 2.71
N SER A 104 7.63 -9.45 3.49
CA SER A 104 7.78 -10.77 4.13
C SER A 104 7.93 -10.64 5.64
N ALA A 105 7.91 -11.75 6.35
CA ALA A 105 8.08 -11.75 7.80
C ALA A 105 9.43 -11.15 8.24
N ASP A 106 10.49 -11.38 7.47
CA ASP A 106 11.84 -10.86 7.74
C ASP A 106 11.94 -9.34 7.57
N ASP A 107 10.97 -8.73 6.90
CA ASP A 107 10.92 -7.28 6.70
C ASP A 107 10.28 -6.54 7.87
N ILE A 108 9.59 -7.24 8.76
CA ILE A 108 8.91 -6.61 9.90
C ILE A 108 9.94 -6.14 10.94
N MET A 109 9.77 -4.91 11.39
CA MET A 109 10.62 -4.20 12.33
C MET A 109 9.78 -3.70 13.50
N GLU A 110 10.43 -3.56 14.64
CA GLU A 110 9.86 -2.92 15.83
C GLU A 110 10.30 -1.45 15.90
N PHE A 111 9.37 -0.58 16.26
CA PHE A 111 9.55 0.86 16.44
C PHE A 111 8.99 1.30 17.79
N ASP A 112 9.64 2.29 18.40
CA ASP A 112 8.99 3.05 19.48
C ASP A 112 7.91 3.99 18.90
N LEU A 113 7.08 4.58 19.77
CA LEU A 113 6.02 5.49 19.30
C LEU A 113 6.55 6.83 18.75
N ASP A 114 7.83 7.15 18.95
CA ASP A 114 8.50 8.29 18.31
C ASP A 114 9.00 7.96 16.90
N GLY A 115 8.78 6.73 16.45
CA GLY A 115 9.14 6.26 15.11
C GLY A 115 10.61 5.86 14.98
N ASN A 116 11.35 5.68 16.07
CA ASN A 116 12.70 5.16 16.05
C ASN A 116 12.66 3.63 15.95
N ALA A 117 13.41 3.06 15.01
CA ALA A 117 13.55 1.61 14.93
C ALA A 117 14.38 1.09 16.11
N VAL A 118 13.88 0.09 16.84
CA VAL A 118 14.58 -0.54 17.97
C VAL A 118 15.85 -1.23 17.50
N ASP A 119 15.78 -1.93 16.36
CA ASP A 119 16.94 -2.58 15.73
C ASP A 119 16.81 -2.50 14.20
N ALA A 120 17.33 -1.43 13.63
CA ALA A 120 17.24 -1.20 12.19
C ALA A 120 18.13 -2.14 11.36
N ARG A 121 19.27 -2.60 11.86
CA ARG A 121 20.28 -3.43 11.12
C ARG A 121 20.58 -2.90 9.73
N GLY A 122 20.62 -1.58 9.55
CA GLY A 122 20.83 -0.94 8.25
C GLY A 122 19.65 -1.01 7.28
N ARG A 123 18.49 -1.49 7.72
CA ARG A 123 17.24 -1.49 6.92
C ARG A 123 16.68 -0.07 6.84
N SER A 124 16.15 0.31 5.67
CA SER A 124 15.46 1.59 5.47
C SER A 124 14.10 1.59 6.16
N VAL A 125 13.67 2.75 6.63
CA VAL A 125 12.38 2.96 7.30
C VAL A 125 11.49 3.87 6.46
N PHE A 126 10.16 3.72 6.58
CA PHE A 126 9.24 4.65 5.93
C PHE A 126 9.37 6.06 6.51
N LEU A 127 9.34 7.07 5.65
CA LEU A 127 9.31 8.48 6.07
C LEU A 127 8.07 8.77 6.91
N GLU A 128 6.94 8.19 6.56
CA GLU A 128 5.63 8.47 7.14
C GLU A 128 5.25 7.54 8.33
N ARG A 129 6.21 6.87 8.94
CA ARG A 129 6.01 6.07 10.15
C ARG A 129 5.44 6.86 11.33
N PHE A 130 5.57 8.17 11.31
CA PHE A 130 5.00 9.09 12.30
C PHE A 130 3.47 9.14 12.27
N ILE A 131 2.81 8.81 11.15
CA ILE A 131 1.37 8.57 11.08
C ILE A 131 0.98 7.54 12.13
N HIS A 132 1.67 6.39 12.15
CA HIS A 132 1.38 5.26 13.02
C HIS A 132 1.69 5.59 14.48
N GLY A 133 2.91 6.03 14.76
CA GLY A 133 3.35 6.33 16.12
C GLY A 133 2.46 7.34 16.82
N GLU A 134 2.11 8.44 16.16
CA GLU A 134 1.29 9.49 16.75
C GLU A 134 -0.19 9.08 16.91
N ILE A 135 -0.74 8.27 16.00
CA ILE A 135 -2.07 7.68 16.19
C ILE A 135 -2.06 6.73 17.38
N TYR A 136 -1.04 5.87 17.53
CA TYR A 136 -0.94 4.99 18.69
C TYR A 136 -0.78 5.76 20.01
N LYS A 137 -0.08 6.90 20.03
CA LYS A 137 -0.02 7.77 21.22
C LYS A 137 -1.39 8.36 21.59
N ALA A 138 -2.13 8.84 20.58
CA ALA A 138 -3.42 9.50 20.79
C ALA A 138 -4.57 8.51 21.08
N ARG A 139 -4.47 7.25 20.63
CA ARG A 139 -5.56 6.27 20.60
C ARG A 139 -5.10 4.91 21.18
N PRO A 140 -5.14 4.72 22.50
CA PRO A 140 -4.77 3.44 23.13
C PRO A 140 -5.65 2.26 22.71
N ASP A 141 -6.85 2.51 22.23
CA ASP A 141 -7.81 1.52 21.70
C ASP A 141 -7.44 1.02 20.29
N VAL A 142 -6.58 1.75 19.56
CA VAL A 142 -6.13 1.38 18.23
C VAL A 142 -4.98 0.38 18.33
N MET A 143 -5.19 -0.80 17.73
CA MET A 143 -4.19 -1.88 17.68
C MET A 143 -3.59 -2.06 16.28
N ALA A 144 -4.18 -1.45 15.23
CA ALA A 144 -3.64 -1.48 13.88
C ALA A 144 -3.95 -0.20 13.12
N VAL A 145 -3.00 0.22 12.28
CA VAL A 145 -3.09 1.39 11.41
C VAL A 145 -2.68 0.99 10.00
N VAL A 146 -3.45 1.43 9.02
CA VAL A 146 -3.16 1.31 7.60
C VAL A 146 -3.12 2.69 6.98
N HIS A 147 -2.06 3.01 6.25
CA HIS A 147 -1.98 4.18 5.39
C HIS A 147 -1.98 3.76 3.94
N THR A 148 -2.78 4.43 3.10
CA THR A 148 -2.92 4.14 1.67
C THR A 148 -2.81 5.39 0.82
N HIS A 149 -2.51 5.19 -0.48
CA HIS A 149 -2.67 6.20 -1.52
C HIS A 149 -3.84 5.83 -2.44
N SER A 150 -4.93 5.33 -1.85
CA SER A 150 -6.10 4.79 -2.54
C SER A 150 -6.66 5.73 -3.61
N PRO A 151 -6.66 5.35 -4.90
CA PRO A 151 -7.13 6.21 -5.99
C PRO A 151 -8.61 6.56 -5.87
N GLY A 152 -9.43 5.66 -5.31
CA GLY A 152 -10.85 5.91 -5.11
C GLY A 152 -11.14 7.02 -4.10
N VAL A 153 -10.29 7.14 -3.08
CA VAL A 153 -10.46 8.10 -1.98
C VAL A 153 -9.97 9.51 -2.33
N ILE A 154 -8.93 9.63 -3.15
CA ILE A 154 -8.29 10.91 -3.46
C ILE A 154 -9.32 11.98 -3.93
N PRO A 155 -10.28 11.71 -4.84
CA PRO A 155 -11.26 12.71 -5.25
C PRO A 155 -12.04 13.34 -4.11
N PHE A 156 -12.38 12.55 -3.08
CA PHE A 156 -13.10 13.03 -1.89
C PHE A 156 -12.20 13.87 -0.96
N SER A 157 -10.90 13.65 -0.99
CA SER A 157 -9.94 14.41 -0.19
C SER A 157 -9.67 15.82 -0.74
N VAL A 158 -9.98 16.08 -2.02
CA VAL A 158 -9.69 17.35 -2.73
C VAL A 158 -10.94 18.08 -3.19
N SER A 159 -12.12 17.48 -3.05
CA SER A 159 -13.39 18.10 -3.44
C SER A 159 -14.23 18.50 -2.22
N GLN A 160 -15.35 19.20 -2.45
CA GLN A 160 -16.33 19.52 -1.41
C GLN A 160 -17.27 18.34 -1.10
N THR A 161 -17.18 17.24 -1.86
CA THR A 161 -18.02 16.07 -1.68
C THR A 161 -17.51 15.26 -0.49
N THR A 162 -18.35 15.10 0.53
CA THR A 162 -18.03 14.29 1.71
C THR A 162 -18.12 12.81 1.40
N LEU A 163 -17.12 12.03 1.81
CA LEU A 163 -17.18 10.57 1.76
C LEU A 163 -18.20 10.05 2.79
N ARG A 164 -19.21 9.29 2.33
CA ARG A 164 -20.34 8.77 3.12
C ARG A 164 -20.56 7.29 2.81
N PRO A 165 -21.12 6.51 3.74
CA PRO A 165 -21.36 5.08 3.53
C PRO A 165 -22.48 4.84 2.50
N MET A 166 -22.14 4.15 1.42
CA MET A 166 -23.07 3.78 0.35
C MET A 166 -23.83 2.48 0.63
N TYR A 167 -23.22 1.57 1.39
CA TYR A 167 -23.74 0.22 1.61
C TYR A 167 -23.16 -0.40 2.88
N HIS A 168 -23.72 -1.53 3.29
CA HIS A 168 -23.47 -2.10 4.62
C HIS A 168 -22.00 -2.50 4.88
N ASN A 169 -21.19 -2.92 3.86
CA ASN A 169 -19.80 -3.28 4.09
C ASN A 169 -18.92 -2.06 4.46
N ALA A 170 -19.33 -0.86 4.07
CA ALA A 170 -18.64 0.37 4.41
C ALA A 170 -19.34 1.13 5.57
N ALA A 171 -20.14 0.45 6.36
CA ALA A 171 -20.97 1.02 7.43
C ALA A 171 -20.16 1.79 8.48
N PHE A 172 -18.91 1.42 8.75
CA PHE A 172 -18.01 2.14 9.65
C PHE A 172 -17.77 3.62 9.24
N LEU A 173 -18.00 3.98 7.97
CA LEU A 173 -17.93 5.37 7.49
C LEU A 173 -19.08 6.24 7.99
N ALA A 174 -20.16 5.65 8.54
CA ALA A 174 -21.27 6.40 9.11
C ALA A 174 -20.88 7.24 10.32
N ALA A 175 -19.80 6.87 11.02
CA ALA A 175 -19.18 7.69 12.07
C ALA A 175 -18.48 8.96 11.53
N GLY A 176 -18.29 9.05 10.20
CA GLY A 176 -17.64 10.13 9.50
C GLY A 176 -16.18 9.81 9.13
N ALA A 177 -15.72 10.46 8.05
CA ALA A 177 -14.34 10.41 7.57
C ALA A 177 -13.86 11.85 7.32
N PRO A 178 -13.23 12.50 8.31
CA PRO A 178 -12.76 13.87 8.16
C PRO A 178 -11.62 13.98 7.15
N VAL A 179 -11.45 15.16 6.56
CA VAL A 179 -10.30 15.49 5.71
C VAL A 179 -9.29 16.31 6.51
N TRP A 180 -8.05 15.84 6.54
CA TRP A 180 -6.91 16.58 7.05
C TRP A 180 -6.17 17.25 5.89
N ASP A 181 -6.03 18.58 5.98
CA ASP A 181 -5.23 19.37 5.04
C ASP A 181 -3.99 19.88 5.76
N ILE A 182 -2.84 19.27 5.45
CA ILE A 182 -1.53 19.59 6.04
C ILE A 182 -1.19 21.09 5.93
N ARG A 183 -1.68 21.78 4.89
CA ARG A 183 -1.39 23.20 4.68
C ARG A 183 -1.94 24.11 5.78
N LYS A 184 -3.04 23.67 6.45
CA LYS A 184 -3.68 24.47 7.49
C LYS A 184 -2.76 24.72 8.70
N ASP A 185 -1.93 23.72 8.99
CA ASP A 185 -1.07 23.75 10.17
C ASP A 185 0.40 24.01 9.82
N PHE A 186 0.83 23.64 8.59
CA PHE A 186 2.26 23.60 8.22
C PHE A 186 2.58 24.39 6.93
N GLY A 187 1.59 25.05 6.31
CA GLY A 187 1.79 25.75 5.04
C GLY A 187 2.05 24.80 3.88
N GLU A 188 2.66 25.29 2.81
CA GLU A 188 3.01 24.48 1.65
C GLU A 188 4.19 23.57 1.99
N THR A 189 3.98 22.27 1.85
CA THR A 189 4.94 21.20 2.16
C THR A 189 5.06 20.25 0.98
N ASP A 190 5.90 19.22 1.12
CA ASP A 190 5.93 18.08 0.23
C ASP A 190 4.80 17.06 0.47
N MET A 191 3.82 17.39 1.31
CA MET A 191 2.65 16.62 1.70
C MET A 191 2.94 15.37 2.56
N LEU A 192 4.20 15.04 2.86
CA LEU A 192 4.57 13.87 3.65
C LEU A 192 4.53 14.14 5.15
N VAL A 193 4.05 13.15 5.90
CA VAL A 193 4.03 13.15 7.38
C VAL A 193 5.37 12.62 7.91
N ARG A 194 6.41 13.44 7.81
CA ARG A 194 7.80 13.04 8.05
C ARG A 194 8.34 13.35 9.45
N ASP A 195 7.50 13.87 10.33
CA ASP A 195 7.86 14.23 11.69
C ASP A 195 6.69 14.06 12.66
N PRO A 196 6.97 14.02 14.00
CA PRO A 196 5.94 13.85 15.02
C PRO A 196 4.89 14.97 15.04
N ALA A 197 5.25 16.22 14.70
CA ALA A 197 4.32 17.34 14.75
C ALA A 197 3.19 17.17 13.72
N ARG A 198 3.54 16.76 12.48
CA ARG A 198 2.57 16.46 11.43
C ARG A 198 1.71 15.24 11.77
N GLY A 199 2.33 14.16 12.29
CA GLY A 199 1.61 12.97 12.74
C GLY A 199 0.61 13.30 13.86
N LYS A 200 0.99 14.13 14.84
CA LYS A 200 0.13 14.57 15.92
C LYS A 200 -1.06 15.40 15.43
N SER A 201 -0.85 16.30 14.47
CA SER A 201 -1.93 17.08 13.85
C SER A 201 -2.93 16.16 13.12
N LEU A 202 -2.43 15.19 12.34
CA LEU A 202 -3.27 14.20 11.68
C LEU A 202 -4.05 13.36 12.69
N ALA A 203 -3.40 12.84 13.74
CA ALA A 203 -4.04 12.04 14.78
C ALA A 203 -5.12 12.83 15.54
N ALA A 204 -4.87 14.10 15.83
CA ALA A 204 -5.86 14.99 16.44
C ALA A 204 -7.08 15.19 15.53
N LYS A 205 -6.88 15.32 14.21
CA LYS A 205 -7.97 15.46 13.26
C LYS A 205 -8.75 14.15 13.04
N LEU A 206 -8.08 13.00 13.13
CA LEU A 206 -8.75 11.67 13.13
C LEU A 206 -9.73 11.56 14.30
N GLY A 207 -9.33 12.03 15.49
CA GLY A 207 -10.16 11.96 16.70
C GLY A 207 -10.57 10.52 17.03
N ASP A 208 -11.86 10.30 17.25
CA ASP A 208 -12.48 8.99 17.53
C ASP A 208 -12.86 8.19 16.27
N LYS A 209 -12.62 8.74 15.08
CA LYS A 209 -13.04 8.14 13.82
C LYS A 209 -12.18 6.94 13.44
N SER A 210 -12.72 6.10 12.54
CA SER A 210 -12.02 4.95 12.00
C SER A 210 -11.23 5.24 10.73
N VAL A 211 -11.52 6.37 10.08
CA VAL A 211 -10.95 6.78 8.78
C VAL A 211 -10.70 8.26 8.78
N ILE A 212 -9.57 8.67 8.21
CA ILE A 212 -9.25 10.06 7.90
C ILE A 212 -8.66 10.14 6.49
N LEU A 213 -9.15 11.09 5.70
CA LEU A 213 -8.62 11.40 4.39
C LEU A 213 -7.50 12.44 4.52
N MET A 214 -6.44 12.27 3.76
CA MET A 214 -5.34 13.20 3.63
C MET A 214 -5.46 13.94 2.30
N ARG A 215 -5.62 15.26 2.33
CA ARG A 215 -5.88 16.06 1.12
C ARG A 215 -4.84 15.81 0.03
N GLY A 216 -5.30 15.28 -1.13
CA GLY A 216 -4.47 15.03 -2.31
C GLY A 216 -3.37 13.98 -2.09
N HIS A 217 -3.49 13.13 -1.06
CA HIS A 217 -2.48 12.15 -0.70
C HIS A 217 -3.08 10.72 -0.65
N GLY A 218 -4.09 10.50 0.18
CA GLY A 218 -4.72 9.20 0.38
C GLY A 218 -5.58 9.18 1.64
N ASP A 219 -5.49 8.09 2.40
CA ASP A 219 -6.22 7.92 3.65
C ASP A 219 -5.44 7.13 4.70
N VAL A 220 -5.94 7.22 5.93
CA VAL A 220 -5.53 6.36 7.04
C VAL A 220 -6.75 5.70 7.63
N THR A 221 -6.68 4.40 7.84
CA THR A 221 -7.70 3.62 8.54
C THR A 221 -7.12 2.96 9.79
N VAL A 222 -7.95 2.86 10.84
CA VAL A 222 -7.53 2.29 12.11
C VAL A 222 -8.50 1.21 12.59
N GLY A 223 -8.02 0.31 13.45
CA GLY A 223 -8.86 -0.74 13.99
C GLY A 223 -8.27 -1.42 15.23
N PRO A 224 -9.11 -2.23 15.94
CA PRO A 224 -8.68 -3.02 17.08
C PRO A 224 -7.87 -4.28 16.70
N ALA A 225 -7.65 -4.53 15.43
CA ALA A 225 -6.83 -5.61 14.89
C ALA A 225 -6.44 -5.31 13.43
N VAL A 226 -5.36 -5.93 12.94
CA VAL A 226 -4.87 -5.76 11.55
C VAL A 226 -5.99 -6.06 10.55
N LYS A 227 -6.68 -7.19 10.68
CA LYS A 227 -7.77 -7.57 9.78
C LYS A 227 -8.89 -6.54 9.71
N VAL A 228 -9.18 -5.82 10.81
CA VAL A 228 -10.19 -4.76 10.85
C VAL A 228 -9.70 -3.51 10.11
N ALA A 229 -8.47 -3.08 10.36
CA ALA A 229 -7.89 -1.91 9.68
C ALA A 229 -7.78 -2.14 8.17
N VAL A 230 -7.35 -3.33 7.73
CA VAL A 230 -7.28 -3.74 6.32
C VAL A 230 -8.67 -3.82 5.68
N PHE A 231 -9.65 -4.39 6.38
CA PHE A 231 -11.05 -4.40 5.94
C PHE A 231 -11.56 -2.97 5.68
N ARG A 232 -11.31 -2.08 6.62
CA ARG A 232 -11.70 -0.67 6.51
C ARG A 232 -10.99 0.02 5.33
N ALA A 233 -9.69 -0.21 5.14
CA ALA A 233 -8.95 0.36 4.01
C ALA A 233 -9.53 -0.09 2.67
N TYR A 234 -9.73 -1.40 2.49
CA TYR A 234 -10.32 -1.95 1.26
C TYR A 234 -11.72 -1.39 0.99
N TYR A 235 -12.61 -1.44 2.00
CA TYR A 235 -13.99 -0.99 1.78
C TYR A 235 -14.14 0.53 1.76
N THR A 236 -13.19 1.30 2.25
CA THR A 236 -13.13 2.75 2.02
C THR A 236 -12.90 3.06 0.54
N ASP A 237 -11.94 2.38 -0.12
CA ASP A 237 -11.70 2.53 -1.56
C ASP A 237 -12.91 2.10 -2.39
N VAL A 238 -13.47 0.90 -2.11
CA VAL A 238 -14.65 0.40 -2.83
C VAL A 238 -15.84 1.35 -2.68
N ASN A 239 -16.10 1.82 -1.45
CA ASN A 239 -17.20 2.75 -1.18
C ASN A 239 -17.00 4.08 -1.91
N ALA A 240 -15.79 4.60 -1.94
CA ALA A 240 -15.48 5.86 -2.63
C ALA A 240 -15.76 5.75 -4.14
N ARG A 241 -15.37 4.63 -4.76
CA ARG A 241 -15.68 4.35 -6.17
C ARG A 241 -17.19 4.23 -6.42
N LEU A 242 -17.91 3.50 -5.56
CA LEU A 242 -19.36 3.36 -5.66
C LEU A 242 -20.09 4.70 -5.46
N GLN A 243 -19.64 5.51 -4.50
CA GLN A 243 -20.22 6.84 -4.26
C GLN A 243 -20.02 7.76 -5.48
N SER A 244 -18.82 7.75 -6.09
CA SER A 244 -18.54 8.49 -7.31
C SER A 244 -19.48 8.07 -8.46
N GLN A 245 -19.71 6.75 -8.61
CA GLN A 245 -20.63 6.23 -9.62
C GLN A 245 -22.08 6.64 -9.35
N ALA A 246 -22.54 6.54 -8.09
CA ALA A 246 -23.90 6.95 -7.72
C ALA A 246 -24.14 8.44 -7.98
N ILE A 247 -23.17 9.30 -7.66
CA ILE A 247 -23.25 10.73 -7.96
C ILE A 247 -23.31 10.97 -9.48
N ALA A 248 -22.55 10.22 -10.28
CA ALA A 248 -22.54 10.32 -11.73
C ALA A 248 -23.85 9.86 -12.39
N LEU A 249 -24.61 8.97 -11.75
CA LEU A 249 -25.95 8.58 -12.21
C LEU A 249 -26.96 9.73 -12.12
N GLY A 250 -26.69 10.74 -11.30
CA GLY A 250 -27.59 11.86 -11.04
C GLY A 250 -28.72 11.53 -10.05
N GLY A 251 -29.44 12.57 -9.61
CA GLY A 251 -30.47 12.44 -8.58
C GLY A 251 -29.93 12.47 -7.15
N GLU A 252 -30.82 12.25 -6.20
CA GLU A 252 -30.47 12.19 -4.79
C GLU A 252 -29.83 10.84 -4.44
N VAL A 253 -28.72 10.88 -3.69
CA VAL A 253 -28.04 9.68 -3.21
C VAL A 253 -28.47 9.38 -1.78
N ASN A 254 -29.10 8.22 -1.56
CA ASN A 254 -29.50 7.73 -0.25
C ASN A 254 -28.32 7.01 0.42
N TYR A 255 -27.80 7.60 1.48
CA TYR A 255 -26.70 7.04 2.27
C TYR A 255 -27.24 6.31 3.51
N LEU A 256 -26.44 5.42 4.08
CA LEU A 256 -26.77 4.83 5.37
C LEU A 256 -26.85 5.92 6.44
N THR A 257 -27.84 5.80 7.33
CA THR A 257 -27.91 6.64 8.54
C THR A 257 -26.84 6.22 9.56
N PRO A 258 -26.52 7.06 10.56
CA PRO A 258 -25.61 6.68 11.63
C PRO A 258 -26.06 5.40 12.37
N GLU A 259 -27.36 5.23 12.59
CA GLU A 259 -27.95 4.08 13.27
C GLU A 259 -27.86 2.79 12.43
N GLU A 260 -28.14 2.87 11.13
CA GLU A 260 -27.94 1.77 10.19
C GLU A 260 -26.46 1.39 10.13
N GLY A 261 -25.58 2.40 10.07
CA GLY A 261 -24.14 2.21 10.05
C GLY A 261 -23.65 1.45 11.29
N ALA A 262 -24.04 1.88 12.48
CA ALA A 262 -23.61 1.23 13.73
C ALA A 262 -24.06 -0.24 13.79
N LYS A 263 -25.29 -0.54 13.39
CA LYS A 263 -25.84 -1.91 13.38
C LYS A 263 -25.13 -2.78 12.33
N ALA A 264 -24.94 -2.26 11.12
CA ALA A 264 -24.29 -3.00 10.04
C ALA A 264 -22.79 -3.24 10.30
N ASP A 265 -22.07 -2.27 10.88
CA ASP A 265 -20.66 -2.44 11.23
C ASP A 265 -20.46 -3.56 12.26
N ALA A 266 -21.32 -3.62 13.30
CA ALA A 266 -21.29 -4.69 14.29
C ALA A 266 -21.45 -6.09 13.66
N VAL A 267 -22.38 -6.24 12.70
CA VAL A 267 -22.56 -7.50 11.96
C VAL A 267 -21.34 -7.83 11.10
N ASN A 268 -20.81 -6.86 10.38
CA ASN A 268 -19.62 -7.06 9.54
C ASN A 268 -18.41 -7.53 10.36
N LEU A 269 -18.19 -6.92 11.51
CA LEU A 269 -17.09 -7.31 12.40
C LEU A 269 -17.28 -8.72 12.95
N ALA A 270 -18.50 -9.14 13.25
CA ALA A 270 -18.81 -10.49 13.73
C ALA A 270 -18.52 -11.59 12.70
N VAL A 271 -18.55 -11.27 11.41
CA VAL A 271 -18.31 -12.22 10.31
C VAL A 271 -17.02 -11.94 9.53
N LEU A 272 -16.15 -11.09 10.06
CA LEU A 272 -14.94 -10.61 9.38
C LEU A 272 -14.02 -11.73 8.91
N ASP A 273 -13.90 -12.82 9.67
CA ASP A 273 -13.04 -13.95 9.33
C ASP A 273 -13.44 -14.62 8.00
N ARG A 274 -14.70 -14.50 7.57
CA ARG A 274 -15.15 -15.03 6.28
C ARG A 274 -14.39 -14.38 5.11
N ILE A 275 -14.32 -13.05 5.11
CA ILE A 275 -13.66 -12.33 4.02
C ILE A 275 -12.12 -12.36 4.20
N TRP A 276 -11.62 -12.28 5.44
CA TRP A 276 -10.21 -12.36 5.73
C TRP A 276 -9.59 -13.67 5.21
N ASN A 277 -10.22 -14.81 5.50
CA ASN A 277 -9.75 -16.11 5.04
C ASN A 277 -9.81 -16.25 3.50
N LEU A 278 -10.84 -15.70 2.85
CA LEU A 278 -10.91 -15.64 1.40
C LEU A 278 -9.74 -14.84 0.80
N TRP A 279 -9.43 -13.68 1.38
CA TRP A 279 -8.33 -12.83 0.94
C TRP A 279 -6.97 -13.50 1.16
N LYS A 280 -6.77 -14.18 2.30
CA LYS A 280 -5.55 -14.97 2.54
C LYS A 280 -5.33 -16.01 1.43
N LEU A 281 -6.36 -16.73 1.02
CA LEU A 281 -6.28 -17.70 -0.06
C LEU A 281 -5.91 -17.06 -1.40
N ARG A 282 -6.47 -15.91 -1.73
CA ARG A 282 -6.14 -15.18 -2.97
C ARG A 282 -4.68 -14.75 -2.99
N VAL A 283 -4.21 -14.17 -1.92
CA VAL A 283 -2.82 -13.73 -1.81
C VAL A 283 -1.85 -14.92 -1.83
N ALA A 284 -2.18 -16.05 -1.16
CA ALA A 284 -1.37 -17.26 -1.21
C ALA A 284 -1.22 -17.82 -2.63
N ALA A 285 -2.25 -17.72 -3.46
CA ALA A 285 -2.21 -18.16 -4.85
C ALA A 285 -1.28 -17.31 -5.73
N THR A 286 -0.98 -16.06 -5.33
CA THR A 286 -0.04 -15.17 -6.05
C THR A 286 1.41 -15.34 -5.57
N LEU A 287 1.64 -15.93 -4.39
CA LEU A 287 2.96 -16.15 -3.80
C LEU A 287 3.73 -17.32 -4.43
N GLY A 288 3.06 -18.20 -5.18
CA GLY A 288 3.65 -19.34 -5.87
C GLY A 288 4.02 -19.10 -7.33
N LYS A 289 3.84 -17.87 -7.81
CA LYS A 289 4.18 -17.43 -9.17
C LYS A 289 5.35 -16.46 -9.15
#